data_4e62b5d4edb3078869d04d8b5528cdb8
#
_entry.id   4e62b5d4edb3078869d04d8b5528cdb8
#
_cell.length_a   1.000
_cell.length_b   1.000
_cell.length_c   1.000
_cell.angle_alpha   90.00
_cell.angle_beta   90.00
_cell.angle_gamma   90.00
#
_symmetry.space_group_name_H-M   'P 1'
#
loop_
_entity.id
_entity.type
_entity.pdbx_description
1 polymer ?
#
loop_
_entity_poly.entity_id
_entity_poly.type
_entity_poly.pdbx_seq_one_letter_code
_entity_poly.pdbx_strand_id
1 'polypeptide(L)'
;MEPENRDSQITLTDERTPLLSSPPKSSKTSAPSTSLGANKWQIIILSFSRFAEGVTLTTTLPFVNHMVEDLRITRDPEKVGYYVGLIESSFALAQFLTVFQWGRLSDLYGRKPIILMSLLVVSFASISFGLSKSYSAMIFSRVAAGALNGLIGCVKSMIGELTDEHNQARAFAILMVCWSSGAIIGPLIGGYLSQPTTRYPNFFGHGNPFHDFLRQYPYALPTTVAALLPLFAFFVILFFGQETYKMKLSHKKHVPPSDEEGEEEDIDEEEEEGRGRSNSPSRKFKHAMRALMTRQIALLLLNYFVLAFQVICLQSLLTLFCYTPVLIGGLGFTVSDIGKALSFLGFCSMLNQFFIFPKLQRALGTLRLYRSAMLVYPIVFALFPVCNAVARAHYTPPPPENNEYKRYVWPTLGTLLGLRVFADLVWASLLIMVNDASPSRSLLGSLNGVTQSAASLGRGLGPMSATSLFALSIDYNLLGGKLIWYAMICWTGVGVASSWLLQEIKPKWREGTKERRDEVLVAEAGALEEEEAVF
;
A
#
# COMPACT_ATOMS: atom_id res chain seq x y z
N MET A 1 69.31 73.04 32.09
CA MET A 1 70.15 72.02 32.65
C MET A 1 69.87 70.73 31.98
N GLU A 2 70.75 70.38 31.08
CA GLU A 2 70.99 69.06 30.53
C GLU A 2 71.33 68.05 31.63
N PRO A 3 71.59 66.79 31.37
CA PRO A 3 71.27 65.85 30.30
C PRO A 3 70.80 64.49 30.89
N GLU A 4 70.40 63.52 30.11
CA GLU A 4 71.26 62.35 29.87
C GLU A 4 70.56 61.30 28.97
N ASN A 5 71.28 61.05 27.95
CA ASN A 5 71.15 59.99 26.94
C ASN A 5 71.42 58.62 27.58
N ARG A 6 70.58 57.60 27.26
CA ARG A 6 71.01 56.19 27.29
C ARG A 6 70.33 55.42 26.21
N ASP A 7 71.08 55.11 25.20
CA ASP A 7 70.91 54.06 24.25
C ASP A 7 70.62 52.73 24.95
N SER A 8 69.53 52.05 24.54
CA SER A 8 69.37 50.61 24.75
C SER A 8 69.00 49.97 23.46
N GLN A 9 69.95 49.20 22.98
CA GLN A 9 69.88 48.33 21.82
C GLN A 9 68.64 47.41 21.89
N ILE A 10 67.78 47.44 20.87
CA ILE A 10 66.75 46.47 20.66
C ILE A 10 67.33 45.34 19.79
N THR A 11 67.55 44.19 20.42
CA THR A 11 67.89 42.94 19.79
C THR A 11 66.69 42.45 19.00
N LEU A 12 66.84 42.34 17.70
CA LEU A 12 65.92 41.64 16.80
C LEU A 12 65.87 40.14 17.14
N THR A 13 64.84 39.71 17.84
CA THR A 13 64.54 38.31 17.97
C THR A 13 63.73 37.89 16.75
N ASP A 14 64.28 36.93 16.05
CA ASP A 14 63.79 36.21 14.88
C ASP A 14 62.42 35.54 15.18
N GLU A 15 61.28 36.14 14.82
CA GLU A 15 59.97 35.52 14.86
C GLU A 15 59.87 34.59 13.69
N ARG A 16 60.09 33.29 13.95
CA ARG A 16 59.75 32.20 13.04
C ARG A 16 58.27 32.21 12.80
N THR A 17 57.84 32.58 11.60
CA THR A 17 56.52 32.33 11.04
C THR A 17 56.12 30.86 11.24
N PRO A 18 54.95 30.53 11.82
CA PRO A 18 54.47 29.16 11.87
C PRO A 18 54.20 28.70 10.45
N LEU A 19 54.80 27.56 10.08
CA LEU A 19 54.52 26.82 8.87
C LEU A 19 53.00 26.66 8.72
N LEU A 20 52.44 27.11 7.60
CA LEU A 20 51.08 26.81 7.16
C LEU A 20 50.84 25.30 7.33
N SER A 21 49.99 24.96 8.27
CA SER A 21 49.38 23.64 8.34
C SER A 21 48.66 23.39 7.02
N SER A 22 49.05 22.34 6.32
CA SER A 22 48.39 21.87 5.11
C SER A 22 46.88 21.89 5.29
N PRO A 23 46.09 22.37 4.32
CA PRO A 23 44.64 22.38 4.42
C PRO A 23 44.14 20.93 4.69
N PRO A 24 43.13 20.77 5.54
CA PRO A 24 42.56 19.45 5.79
C PRO A 24 42.20 18.85 4.45
N LYS A 25 42.71 17.63 4.16
CA LYS A 25 42.35 16.88 2.96
C LYS A 25 40.83 16.89 2.84
N SER A 26 40.32 17.58 1.81
CA SER A 26 38.91 17.57 1.47
C SER A 26 38.46 16.11 1.43
N SER A 27 37.63 15.73 2.38
CA SER A 27 36.92 14.47 2.29
C SER A 27 36.15 14.57 0.98
N LYS A 28 36.53 13.74 -0.02
CA LYS A 28 35.80 13.60 -1.27
C LYS A 28 34.35 13.36 -0.90
N THR A 29 33.53 14.41 -0.97
CA THR A 29 32.08 14.30 -0.91
C THR A 29 31.69 13.48 -2.14
N SER A 30 31.61 12.17 -1.97
CA SER A 30 31.14 11.27 -3.02
C SER A 30 29.76 11.77 -3.43
N ALA A 31 29.61 12.04 -4.73
CA ALA A 31 28.32 12.36 -5.33
C ALA A 31 27.24 11.43 -4.75
N PRO A 32 26.02 11.94 -4.43
CA PRO A 32 25.00 11.13 -3.78
C PRO A 32 24.76 9.88 -4.60
N SER A 33 25.21 8.73 -4.06
CA SER A 33 25.10 7.47 -4.76
C SER A 33 23.61 7.18 -4.93
N THR A 34 23.13 7.08 -6.16
CA THR A 34 21.76 6.66 -6.51
C THR A 34 21.50 5.20 -6.14
N SER A 35 22.47 4.53 -5.52
CA SER A 35 22.37 3.16 -5.02
C SER A 35 21.63 3.11 -3.68
N LEU A 36 20.90 2.04 -3.42
CA LEU A 36 20.20 1.77 -2.15
C LEU A 36 21.15 1.58 -0.94
N GLY A 37 22.44 1.87 -1.10
CA GLY A 37 23.45 1.81 -0.04
C GLY A 37 23.71 0.40 0.51
N ALA A 38 24.32 0.35 1.69
CA ALA A 38 24.66 -0.90 2.38
C ALA A 38 23.45 -1.76 2.76
N ASN A 39 22.26 -1.14 2.91
CA ASN A 39 21.04 -1.79 3.39
C ASN A 39 20.17 -2.39 2.27
N LYS A 40 20.63 -2.41 1.00
CA LYS A 40 19.82 -2.89 -0.14
C LYS A 40 19.22 -4.29 0.05
N TRP A 41 19.98 -5.21 0.63
CA TRP A 41 19.52 -6.57 0.87
C TRP A 41 18.41 -6.63 1.91
N GLN A 42 18.47 -5.81 2.97
CA GLN A 42 17.40 -5.73 3.97
C GLN A 42 16.11 -5.20 3.34
N ILE A 43 16.19 -4.20 2.47
CA ILE A 43 15.04 -3.64 1.75
C ILE A 43 14.42 -4.70 0.83
N ILE A 44 15.23 -5.48 0.11
CA ILE A 44 14.75 -6.56 -0.76
C ILE A 44 14.05 -7.65 0.05
N ILE A 45 14.64 -8.10 1.16
CA ILE A 45 14.08 -9.11 2.06
C ILE A 45 12.73 -8.65 2.62
N LEU A 46 12.64 -7.41 3.10
CA LEU A 46 11.40 -6.82 3.61
C LEU A 46 10.35 -6.68 2.50
N SER A 47 10.77 -6.28 1.30
CA SER A 47 9.87 -6.15 0.16
C SER A 47 9.33 -7.49 -0.32
N PHE A 48 10.12 -8.57 -0.18
CA PHE A 48 9.66 -9.93 -0.47
C PHE A 48 8.52 -10.37 0.47
N SER A 49 8.53 -9.97 1.74
CA SER A 49 7.41 -10.23 2.63
C SER A 49 6.09 -9.60 2.14
N ARG A 50 6.17 -8.43 1.51
CA ARG A 50 5.01 -7.77 0.89
C ARG A 50 4.51 -8.49 -0.36
N PHE A 51 5.43 -9.03 -1.16
CA PHE A 51 5.09 -9.92 -2.28
C PHE A 51 4.33 -11.15 -1.79
N ALA A 52 4.87 -11.84 -0.78
CA ALA A 52 4.26 -13.04 -0.20
C ALA A 52 2.85 -12.77 0.36
N GLU A 53 2.67 -11.66 1.09
CA GLU A 53 1.37 -11.23 1.59
C GLU A 53 0.41 -10.91 0.44
N GLY A 54 0.87 -10.21 -0.60
CA GLY A 54 0.09 -9.89 -1.80
C GLY A 54 -0.45 -11.15 -2.49
N VAL A 55 0.41 -12.16 -2.70
CA VAL A 55 -0.01 -13.47 -3.24
C VAL A 55 -1.07 -14.09 -2.36
N THR A 56 -0.82 -14.20 -1.06
CA THR A 56 -1.70 -14.93 -0.13
C THR A 56 -3.09 -14.30 -0.03
N LEU A 57 -3.16 -12.97 0.04
CA LEU A 57 -4.44 -12.27 0.17
C LEU A 57 -5.27 -12.30 -1.12
N THR A 58 -4.62 -12.28 -2.29
CA THR A 58 -5.34 -12.22 -3.56
C THR A 58 -5.65 -13.59 -4.16
N THR A 59 -4.98 -14.66 -3.68
CA THR A 59 -5.23 -16.05 -4.14
C THR A 59 -6.68 -16.47 -3.93
N THR A 60 -7.35 -15.99 -2.90
CA THR A 60 -8.73 -16.40 -2.58
C THR A 60 -9.79 -15.73 -3.43
N LEU A 61 -9.48 -14.58 -4.03
CA LEU A 61 -10.45 -13.77 -4.79
C LEU A 61 -11.16 -14.52 -5.94
N PRO A 62 -10.48 -15.36 -6.74
CA PRO A 62 -11.15 -16.06 -7.84
C PRO A 62 -12.14 -17.12 -7.39
N PHE A 63 -11.91 -17.77 -6.24
CA PHE A 63 -12.66 -18.96 -5.85
C PHE A 63 -13.56 -18.79 -4.61
N VAL A 64 -13.45 -17.68 -3.87
CA VAL A 64 -14.22 -17.50 -2.63
C VAL A 64 -15.73 -17.62 -2.85
N ASN A 65 -16.26 -17.13 -3.98
CA ASN A 65 -17.67 -17.23 -4.33
C ASN A 65 -18.07 -18.70 -4.56
N HIS A 66 -17.28 -19.44 -5.34
CA HIS A 66 -17.50 -20.87 -5.59
C HIS A 66 -17.35 -21.70 -4.30
N MET A 67 -16.41 -21.33 -3.42
CA MET A 67 -16.22 -22.02 -2.14
C MET A 67 -17.45 -21.88 -1.22
N VAL A 68 -18.10 -20.72 -1.20
CA VAL A 68 -19.36 -20.51 -0.46
C VAL A 68 -20.48 -21.37 -1.01
N GLU A 69 -20.56 -21.52 -2.33
CA GLU A 69 -21.55 -22.38 -3.01
C GLU A 69 -21.28 -23.88 -2.76
N ASP A 70 -20.04 -24.34 -2.99
CA ASP A 70 -19.61 -25.73 -2.80
C ASP A 70 -19.82 -26.23 -1.36
N LEU A 71 -19.59 -25.38 -0.37
CA LEU A 71 -19.86 -25.68 1.04
C LEU A 71 -21.36 -25.65 1.40
N ARG A 72 -22.23 -25.37 0.40
CA ARG A 72 -23.69 -25.30 0.57
C ARG A 72 -24.13 -24.38 1.72
N ILE A 73 -23.41 -23.28 1.93
CA ILE A 73 -23.75 -22.26 2.93
C ILE A 73 -25.09 -21.62 2.56
N THR A 74 -25.31 -21.42 1.27
CA THR A 74 -26.60 -21.04 0.69
C THR A 74 -26.86 -21.88 -0.56
N ARG A 75 -28.16 -22.13 -0.86
CA ARG A 75 -28.59 -22.78 -2.11
C ARG A 75 -28.94 -21.77 -3.18
N ASP A 76 -29.09 -20.51 -2.78
CA ASP A 76 -29.52 -19.44 -3.67
C ASP A 76 -28.28 -18.68 -4.18
N PRO A 77 -27.94 -18.78 -5.48
CA PRO A 77 -26.77 -18.05 -6.03
C PRO A 77 -26.86 -16.54 -5.83
N GLU A 78 -28.07 -16.00 -5.72
CA GLU A 78 -28.34 -14.57 -5.48
C GLU A 78 -27.84 -14.12 -4.11
N LYS A 79 -27.85 -15.02 -3.11
CA LYS A 79 -27.46 -14.72 -1.72
C LYS A 79 -25.97 -14.90 -1.43
N VAL A 80 -25.19 -15.47 -2.34
CA VAL A 80 -23.74 -15.70 -2.17
C VAL A 80 -23.02 -14.41 -1.80
N GLY A 81 -23.42 -13.28 -2.38
CA GLY A 81 -22.84 -11.97 -2.10
C GLY A 81 -22.85 -11.55 -0.62
N TYR A 82 -23.90 -11.89 0.14
CA TYR A 82 -23.96 -11.57 1.58
C TYR A 82 -22.86 -12.28 2.36
N TYR A 83 -22.64 -13.56 2.08
CA TYR A 83 -21.67 -14.38 2.78
C TYR A 83 -20.22 -14.02 2.39
N VAL A 84 -19.97 -13.82 1.11
CA VAL A 84 -18.64 -13.44 0.62
C VAL A 84 -18.24 -12.06 1.12
N GLY A 85 -19.16 -11.10 1.12
CA GLY A 85 -18.89 -9.76 1.63
C GLY A 85 -18.46 -9.76 3.09
N LEU A 86 -19.09 -10.60 3.93
CA LEU A 86 -18.69 -10.70 5.34
C LEU A 86 -17.33 -11.39 5.51
N ILE A 87 -17.02 -12.41 4.68
CA ILE A 87 -15.70 -13.07 4.68
C ILE A 87 -14.59 -12.06 4.35
N GLU A 88 -14.77 -11.25 3.29
CA GLU A 88 -13.77 -10.26 2.88
C GLU A 88 -13.64 -9.11 3.89
N SER A 89 -14.78 -8.60 4.39
CA SER A 89 -14.80 -7.51 5.37
C SER A 89 -14.23 -7.91 6.71
N SER A 90 -14.41 -9.15 7.15
CA SER A 90 -13.97 -9.61 8.47
C SER A 90 -12.46 -9.48 8.68
N PHE A 91 -11.65 -9.75 7.65
CA PHE A 91 -10.21 -9.53 7.68
C PHE A 91 -9.86 -8.05 7.91
N ALA A 92 -10.43 -7.16 7.09
CA ALA A 92 -10.09 -5.74 7.12
C ALA A 92 -10.62 -5.03 8.38
N LEU A 93 -11.79 -5.43 8.88
CA LEU A 93 -12.34 -4.91 10.15
C LEU A 93 -11.50 -5.37 11.34
N ALA A 94 -11.11 -6.64 11.38
CA ALA A 94 -10.24 -7.14 12.44
C ALA A 94 -8.87 -6.43 12.41
N GLN A 95 -8.29 -6.24 11.24
CA GLN A 95 -7.04 -5.49 11.07
C GLN A 95 -7.19 -4.03 11.52
N PHE A 96 -8.28 -3.36 11.15
CA PHE A 96 -8.56 -1.97 11.57
C PHE A 96 -8.56 -1.82 13.08
N LEU A 97 -9.20 -2.75 13.80
CA LEU A 97 -9.30 -2.72 15.26
C LEU A 97 -7.94 -2.94 15.95
N THR A 98 -7.00 -3.64 15.32
CA THR A 98 -5.75 -4.06 15.95
C THR A 98 -4.50 -3.37 15.41
N VAL A 99 -4.56 -2.68 14.27
CA VAL A 99 -3.39 -2.08 13.61
C VAL A 99 -2.64 -1.10 14.52
N PHE A 100 -3.36 -0.34 15.33
CA PHE A 100 -2.77 0.61 16.27
C PHE A 100 -2.00 -0.08 17.40
N GLN A 101 -2.54 -1.19 17.91
CA GLN A 101 -1.90 -2.00 18.94
C GLN A 101 -0.59 -2.63 18.42
N TRP A 102 -0.59 -3.10 17.16
CA TRP A 102 0.62 -3.64 16.53
C TRP A 102 1.71 -2.59 16.34
N GLY A 103 1.35 -1.35 16.02
CA GLY A 103 2.28 -0.24 15.96
C GLY A 103 2.97 -0.03 17.32
N ARG A 104 2.20 0.03 18.41
CA ARG A 104 2.72 0.19 19.78
C ARG A 104 3.58 -1.00 20.23
N LEU A 105 3.13 -2.22 19.95
CA LEU A 105 3.88 -3.44 20.26
C LEU A 105 5.23 -3.47 19.50
N SER A 106 5.24 -3.04 18.26
CA SER A 106 6.48 -2.97 17.47
C SER A 106 7.47 -1.92 17.99
N ASP A 107 6.96 -0.87 18.63
CA ASP A 107 7.80 0.14 19.30
C ASP A 107 8.36 -0.35 20.65
N LEU A 108 7.73 -1.36 21.27
CA LEU A 108 8.17 -1.95 22.55
C LEU A 108 9.09 -3.16 22.35
N TYR A 109 8.68 -4.10 21.51
CA TYR A 109 9.37 -5.39 21.34
C TYR A 109 10.34 -5.41 20.15
N GLY A 110 10.30 -4.39 19.29
CA GLY A 110 11.04 -4.34 18.03
C GLY A 110 10.17 -4.67 16.83
N ARG A 111 10.69 -4.33 15.64
CA ARG A 111 9.98 -4.48 14.36
C ARG A 111 9.98 -5.94 13.89
N LYS A 112 11.15 -6.60 13.95
CA LYS A 112 11.36 -7.95 13.42
C LYS A 112 10.44 -9.00 14.05
N PRO A 113 10.25 -9.09 15.40
CA PRO A 113 9.36 -10.07 16.01
C PRO A 113 7.90 -9.95 15.52
N ILE A 114 7.41 -8.74 15.35
CA ILE A 114 6.03 -8.50 14.88
C ILE A 114 5.86 -8.93 13.42
N ILE A 115 6.86 -8.66 12.57
CA ILE A 115 6.86 -9.12 11.17
C ILE A 115 6.85 -10.65 11.11
N LEU A 116 7.72 -11.31 11.88
CA LEU A 116 7.81 -12.77 11.92
C LEU A 116 6.48 -13.40 12.37
N MET A 117 5.89 -12.90 13.46
CA MET A 117 4.60 -13.37 13.93
C MET A 117 3.50 -13.18 12.88
N SER A 118 3.44 -12.00 12.23
CA SER A 118 2.44 -11.72 11.20
C SER A 118 2.56 -12.67 10.01
N LEU A 119 3.77 -12.98 9.56
CA LEU A 119 4.00 -13.93 8.45
C LEU A 119 3.56 -15.36 8.80
N LEU A 120 3.84 -15.82 10.01
CA LEU A 120 3.37 -17.12 10.49
C LEU A 120 1.84 -17.17 10.52
N VAL A 121 1.22 -16.17 11.12
CA VAL A 121 -0.25 -16.12 11.23
C VAL A 121 -0.91 -16.07 9.86
N VAL A 122 -0.43 -15.26 8.94
CA VAL A 122 -0.96 -15.19 7.56
C VAL A 122 -0.83 -16.55 6.87
N SER A 123 0.31 -17.25 7.05
CA SER A 123 0.52 -18.57 6.47
C SER A 123 -0.46 -19.60 7.03
N PHE A 124 -0.55 -19.74 8.35
CA PHE A 124 -1.46 -20.72 8.99
C PHE A 124 -2.93 -20.39 8.74
N ALA A 125 -3.31 -19.11 8.79
CA ALA A 125 -4.68 -18.71 8.50
C ALA A 125 -5.07 -18.98 7.05
N SER A 126 -4.15 -18.84 6.09
CA SER A 126 -4.40 -19.19 4.69
C SER A 126 -4.66 -20.68 4.53
N ILE A 127 -3.83 -21.54 5.15
CA ILE A 127 -4.05 -22.99 5.14
C ILE A 127 -5.38 -23.34 5.81
N SER A 128 -5.67 -22.78 6.98
CA SER A 128 -6.92 -22.97 7.71
C SER A 128 -8.14 -22.56 6.88
N PHE A 129 -8.04 -21.47 6.13
CA PHE A 129 -9.08 -21.03 5.22
C PHE A 129 -9.38 -22.08 4.13
N GLY A 130 -8.34 -22.62 3.48
CA GLY A 130 -8.50 -23.64 2.43
C GLY A 130 -9.02 -25.00 2.94
N LEU A 131 -8.77 -25.30 4.22
CA LEU A 131 -9.26 -26.50 4.90
C LEU A 131 -10.64 -26.31 5.55
N SER A 132 -11.23 -25.12 5.46
CA SER A 132 -12.52 -24.84 6.11
C SER A 132 -13.65 -25.63 5.49
N LYS A 133 -14.48 -26.27 6.32
CA LYS A 133 -15.72 -27.00 5.95
C LYS A 133 -16.98 -26.26 6.38
N SER A 134 -16.86 -25.17 7.09
CA SER A 134 -17.98 -24.37 7.58
C SER A 134 -17.72 -22.90 7.39
N TYR A 135 -18.80 -22.15 7.28
CA TYR A 135 -18.75 -20.68 7.18
C TYR A 135 -18.06 -20.02 8.37
N SER A 136 -18.34 -20.53 9.59
CA SER A 136 -17.72 -20.02 10.81
C SER A 136 -16.21 -20.22 10.82
N ALA A 137 -15.70 -21.35 10.29
CA ALA A 137 -14.26 -21.61 10.17
C ALA A 137 -13.60 -20.63 9.17
N MET A 138 -14.29 -20.33 8.06
CA MET A 138 -13.81 -19.32 7.08
C MET A 138 -13.70 -17.94 7.74
N ILE A 139 -14.75 -17.48 8.41
CA ILE A 139 -14.74 -16.20 9.13
C ILE A 139 -13.65 -16.16 10.20
N PHE A 140 -13.54 -17.21 11.02
CA PHE A 140 -12.52 -17.28 12.08
C PHE A 140 -11.10 -17.16 11.53
N SER A 141 -10.78 -17.87 10.44
CA SER A 141 -9.47 -17.78 9.80
C SER A 141 -9.17 -16.38 9.26
N ARG A 142 -10.20 -15.70 8.70
CA ARG A 142 -10.07 -14.31 8.22
C ARG A 142 -9.90 -13.30 9.35
N VAL A 143 -10.68 -13.43 10.42
CA VAL A 143 -10.56 -12.58 11.61
C VAL A 143 -9.19 -12.77 12.25
N ALA A 144 -8.72 -14.02 12.41
CA ALA A 144 -7.40 -14.30 12.96
C ALA A 144 -6.28 -13.72 12.09
N ALA A 145 -6.36 -13.91 10.77
CA ALA A 145 -5.41 -13.33 9.82
C ALA A 145 -5.38 -11.79 9.90
N GLY A 146 -6.54 -11.13 10.01
CA GLY A 146 -6.62 -9.68 10.10
C GLY A 146 -6.15 -9.15 11.44
N ALA A 147 -6.67 -9.72 12.54
CA ALA A 147 -6.37 -9.26 13.90
C ALA A 147 -4.89 -9.37 14.27
N LEU A 148 -4.18 -10.37 13.75
CA LEU A 148 -2.79 -10.63 14.08
C LEU A 148 -1.82 -10.14 12.97
N ASN A 149 -2.29 -9.34 12.01
CA ASN A 149 -1.48 -8.79 10.92
C ASN A 149 -1.01 -7.36 11.20
N GLY A 150 0.19 -7.23 11.77
CA GLY A 150 0.91 -5.95 11.90
C GLY A 150 1.95 -5.68 10.80
N LEU A 151 2.04 -6.55 9.78
CA LEU A 151 3.13 -6.59 8.81
C LEU A 151 3.38 -5.26 8.10
N ILE A 152 2.34 -4.67 7.50
CA ILE A 152 2.48 -3.47 6.67
C ILE A 152 3.05 -2.26 7.42
N GLY A 153 2.60 -2.05 8.66
CA GLY A 153 3.08 -0.96 9.51
C GLY A 153 4.56 -1.12 9.85
N CYS A 154 4.93 -2.32 10.33
CA CYS A 154 6.30 -2.63 10.74
C CYS A 154 7.28 -2.59 9.54
N VAL A 155 6.92 -3.14 8.38
CA VAL A 155 7.76 -3.12 7.18
C VAL A 155 7.98 -1.69 6.70
N LYS A 156 6.94 -0.84 6.65
CA LYS A 156 7.09 0.57 6.28
C LYS A 156 8.00 1.32 7.26
N SER A 157 7.85 1.09 8.56
CA SER A 157 8.70 1.72 9.58
C SER A 157 10.17 1.27 9.43
N MET A 158 10.42 -0.05 9.25
CA MET A 158 11.78 -0.55 9.03
C MET A 158 12.42 0.03 7.78
N ILE A 159 11.69 0.11 6.67
CA ILE A 159 12.20 0.72 5.43
C ILE A 159 12.53 2.20 5.67
N GLY A 160 11.67 2.93 6.38
CA GLY A 160 11.94 4.33 6.74
C GLY A 160 13.18 4.50 7.63
N GLU A 161 13.45 3.53 8.52
CA GLU A 161 14.63 3.52 9.39
C GLU A 161 15.93 3.10 8.67
N LEU A 162 15.83 2.31 7.60
CA LEU A 162 16.96 1.80 6.81
C LEU A 162 17.34 2.70 5.63
N THR A 163 16.54 3.72 5.32
CA THR A 163 16.73 4.56 4.14
C THR A 163 16.89 6.02 4.49
N ASP A 164 17.79 6.69 3.75
CA ASP A 164 17.97 8.12 3.78
C ASP A 164 16.97 8.83 2.88
N GLU A 165 16.80 10.14 3.00
CA GLU A 165 15.86 10.95 2.22
C GLU A 165 15.99 10.73 0.70
N HIS A 166 17.20 10.54 0.18
CA HIS A 166 17.48 10.34 -1.24
C HIS A 166 17.03 8.95 -1.76
N ASN A 167 17.06 7.93 -0.90
CA ASN A 167 16.79 6.53 -1.27
C ASN A 167 15.41 6.05 -0.84
N GLN A 168 14.75 6.77 0.07
CA GLN A 168 13.47 6.39 0.66
C GLN A 168 12.37 6.19 -0.39
N ALA A 169 12.22 7.15 -1.31
CA ALA A 169 11.22 7.06 -2.38
C ALA A 169 11.41 5.80 -3.24
N ARG A 170 12.66 5.44 -3.55
CA ARG A 170 12.99 4.24 -4.32
C ARG A 170 12.68 2.96 -3.55
N ALA A 171 12.97 2.90 -2.26
CA ALA A 171 12.67 1.74 -1.42
C ALA A 171 11.15 1.50 -1.29
N PHE A 172 10.36 2.57 -1.09
CA PHE A 172 8.90 2.46 -1.08
C PHE A 172 8.33 2.07 -2.45
N ALA A 173 8.94 2.51 -3.56
CA ALA A 173 8.55 2.07 -4.88
C ALA A 173 8.75 0.55 -5.06
N ILE A 174 9.89 -0.01 -4.62
CA ILE A 174 10.14 -1.46 -4.63
C ILE A 174 9.08 -2.21 -3.82
N LEU A 175 8.72 -1.69 -2.63
CA LEU A 175 7.69 -2.28 -1.79
C LEU A 175 6.33 -2.39 -2.51
N MET A 176 5.94 -1.33 -3.23
CA MET A 176 4.70 -1.29 -4.01
C MET A 176 4.73 -2.25 -5.19
N VAL A 177 5.87 -2.35 -5.88
CA VAL A 177 6.09 -3.30 -6.99
C VAL A 177 5.92 -4.74 -6.51
N CYS A 178 6.54 -5.08 -5.38
CA CYS A 178 6.44 -6.42 -4.80
C CYS A 178 5.00 -6.77 -4.46
N TRP A 179 4.25 -5.86 -3.85
CA TRP A 179 2.81 -6.05 -3.61
C TRP A 179 2.03 -6.27 -4.90
N SER A 180 2.23 -5.43 -5.92
CA SER A 180 1.53 -5.53 -7.20
C SER A 180 1.85 -6.83 -7.93
N SER A 181 3.12 -7.27 -7.89
CA SER A 181 3.52 -8.56 -8.46
C SER A 181 2.83 -9.73 -7.75
N GLY A 182 2.69 -9.66 -6.43
CA GLY A 182 1.90 -10.63 -5.65
C GLY A 182 0.43 -10.65 -6.04
N ALA A 183 -0.16 -9.48 -6.28
CA ALA A 183 -1.54 -9.34 -6.72
C ALA A 183 -1.81 -9.87 -8.14
N ILE A 184 -0.76 -10.04 -8.96
CA ILE A 184 -0.85 -10.72 -10.27
C ILE A 184 -0.81 -12.25 -10.09
N ILE A 185 0.13 -12.73 -9.30
CA ILE A 185 0.41 -14.17 -9.18
C ILE A 185 -0.65 -14.86 -8.32
N GLY A 186 -1.15 -14.19 -7.27
CA GLY A 186 -2.17 -14.76 -6.38
C GLY A 186 -3.41 -15.27 -7.11
N PRO A 187 -4.11 -14.46 -7.91
CA PRO A 187 -5.29 -14.90 -8.67
C PRO A 187 -5.00 -16.02 -9.68
N LEU A 188 -3.78 -16.10 -10.23
CA LEU A 188 -3.38 -17.24 -11.06
C LEU A 188 -3.33 -18.53 -10.25
N ILE A 189 -2.64 -18.49 -9.09
CA ILE A 189 -2.60 -19.64 -8.19
C ILE A 189 -4.01 -20.07 -7.80
N GLY A 190 -4.86 -19.13 -7.33
CA GLY A 190 -6.24 -19.40 -6.96
C GLY A 190 -7.09 -19.92 -8.12
N GLY A 191 -6.95 -19.30 -9.29
CA GLY A 191 -7.72 -19.64 -10.48
C GLY A 191 -7.35 -21.00 -11.09
N TYR A 192 -6.07 -21.38 -11.08
CA TYR A 192 -5.62 -22.62 -11.73
C TYR A 192 -5.53 -23.82 -10.80
N LEU A 193 -5.19 -23.63 -9.53
CA LEU A 193 -5.01 -24.72 -8.57
C LEU A 193 -6.25 -25.07 -7.76
N SER A 194 -7.36 -24.33 -7.90
CA SER A 194 -8.64 -24.69 -7.28
C SER A 194 -9.27 -25.90 -7.94
N GLN A 195 -9.94 -26.74 -7.16
CA GLN A 195 -10.62 -27.97 -7.59
C GLN A 195 -9.71 -28.91 -8.42
N PRO A 196 -8.50 -29.27 -7.93
CA PRO A 196 -7.47 -29.94 -8.73
C PRO A 196 -7.89 -31.34 -9.23
N THR A 197 -8.71 -32.07 -8.50
CA THR A 197 -9.21 -33.41 -8.87
C THR A 197 -10.14 -33.36 -10.08
N THR A 198 -10.95 -32.31 -10.20
CA THR A 198 -11.88 -32.11 -11.32
C THR A 198 -11.15 -31.55 -12.52
N ARG A 199 -10.20 -30.64 -12.30
CA ARG A 199 -9.51 -29.90 -13.37
C ARG A 199 -8.35 -30.67 -13.99
N TYR A 200 -7.62 -31.42 -13.17
CA TYR A 200 -6.44 -32.19 -13.59
C TYR A 200 -6.59 -33.67 -13.22
N PRO A 201 -7.58 -34.39 -13.78
CA PRO A 201 -7.86 -35.77 -13.40
C PRO A 201 -6.68 -36.72 -13.69
N ASN A 202 -5.82 -36.38 -14.67
CA ASN A 202 -4.63 -37.17 -15.00
C ASN A 202 -3.55 -37.11 -13.91
N PHE A 203 -3.45 -35.99 -13.17
CA PHE A 203 -2.46 -35.80 -12.08
C PHE A 203 -3.03 -36.12 -10.69
N PHE A 204 -4.26 -35.71 -10.43
CA PHE A 204 -4.89 -35.78 -9.12
C PHE A 204 -6.14 -36.68 -9.11
N GLY A 205 -6.32 -37.52 -10.15
CA GLY A 205 -7.42 -38.47 -10.24
C GLY A 205 -7.24 -39.73 -9.39
N HIS A 206 -8.10 -40.72 -9.60
CA HIS A 206 -8.06 -41.99 -8.91
C HIS A 206 -6.69 -42.66 -9.07
N GLY A 207 -6.08 -43.09 -7.94
CA GLY A 207 -4.73 -43.65 -7.88
C GLY A 207 -3.66 -42.72 -7.32
N ASN A 208 -3.94 -41.41 -7.19
CA ASN A 208 -3.06 -40.51 -6.47
C ASN A 208 -3.32 -40.57 -4.97
N PRO A 209 -2.30 -40.72 -4.10
CA PRO A 209 -2.51 -40.80 -2.63
C PRO A 209 -3.17 -39.58 -2.02
N PHE A 210 -3.09 -38.43 -2.72
CA PHE A 210 -3.73 -37.18 -2.29
C PHE A 210 -5.14 -36.97 -2.88
N HIS A 211 -5.64 -37.89 -3.71
CA HIS A 211 -6.94 -37.73 -4.39
C HIS A 211 -8.10 -37.46 -3.42
N ASP A 212 -8.26 -38.35 -2.41
CA ASP A 212 -9.36 -38.25 -1.46
C ASP A 212 -9.26 -36.99 -0.60
N PHE A 213 -8.04 -36.61 -0.20
CA PHE A 213 -7.81 -35.36 0.52
C PHE A 213 -8.17 -34.14 -0.33
N LEU A 214 -7.70 -34.06 -1.57
CA LEU A 214 -7.97 -32.92 -2.47
C LEU A 214 -9.43 -32.88 -2.94
N ARG A 215 -10.10 -34.03 -3.01
CA ARG A 215 -11.55 -34.11 -3.25
C ARG A 215 -12.34 -33.58 -2.06
N GLN A 216 -11.89 -33.88 -0.84
CA GLN A 216 -12.53 -33.41 0.39
C GLN A 216 -12.28 -31.92 0.64
N TYR A 217 -11.12 -31.41 0.22
CA TYR A 217 -10.67 -30.01 0.40
C TYR A 217 -10.21 -29.40 -0.93
N PRO A 218 -11.16 -29.08 -1.83
CA PRO A 218 -10.83 -28.65 -3.21
C PRO A 218 -10.08 -27.31 -3.28
N TYR A 219 -10.07 -26.54 -2.20
CA TYR A 219 -9.40 -25.24 -2.08
C TYR A 219 -8.13 -25.27 -1.23
N ALA A 220 -7.75 -26.44 -0.70
CA ALA A 220 -6.54 -26.58 0.12
C ALA A 220 -5.25 -26.37 -0.69
N LEU A 221 -5.20 -26.85 -1.94
CA LEU A 221 -3.99 -26.76 -2.76
C LEU A 221 -3.59 -25.29 -3.05
N PRO A 222 -4.45 -24.42 -3.60
CA PRO A 222 -4.08 -23.03 -3.88
C PRO A 222 -3.71 -22.25 -2.61
N THR A 223 -4.44 -22.44 -1.52
CA THR A 223 -4.16 -21.74 -0.26
C THR A 223 -2.88 -22.21 0.42
N THR A 224 -2.56 -23.51 0.34
CA THR A 224 -1.30 -24.07 0.86
C THR A 224 -0.12 -23.58 0.04
N VAL A 225 -0.21 -23.60 -1.30
CA VAL A 225 0.85 -23.07 -2.18
C VAL A 225 1.10 -21.59 -1.89
N ALA A 226 0.04 -20.80 -1.75
CA ALA A 226 0.16 -19.39 -1.39
C ALA A 226 0.78 -19.19 0.01
N ALA A 227 0.45 -20.05 0.97
CA ALA A 227 0.95 -19.99 2.36
C ALA A 227 2.44 -20.34 2.49
N LEU A 228 3.00 -21.10 1.55
CA LEU A 228 4.44 -21.41 1.55
C LEU A 228 5.28 -20.15 1.34
N LEU A 229 4.78 -19.14 0.64
CA LEU A 229 5.52 -17.90 0.37
C LEU A 229 5.75 -17.07 1.64
N PRO A 230 4.73 -16.72 2.45
CA PRO A 230 4.98 -16.03 3.72
C PRO A 230 5.74 -16.91 4.72
N LEU A 231 5.59 -18.23 4.67
CA LEU A 231 6.40 -19.14 5.48
C LEU A 231 7.88 -19.10 5.06
N PHE A 232 8.16 -19.08 3.77
CA PHE A 232 9.52 -18.90 3.25
C PHE A 232 10.06 -17.50 3.63
N ALA A 233 9.27 -16.44 3.48
CA ALA A 233 9.64 -15.10 3.91
C ALA A 233 9.94 -15.04 5.41
N PHE A 234 9.19 -15.77 6.24
CA PHE A 234 9.46 -15.92 7.67
C PHE A 234 10.87 -16.44 7.93
N PHE A 235 11.27 -17.55 7.30
CA PHE A 235 12.64 -18.10 7.47
C PHE A 235 13.71 -17.15 6.95
N VAL A 236 13.49 -16.51 5.80
CA VAL A 236 14.44 -15.53 5.25
C VAL A 236 14.64 -14.37 6.23
N ILE A 237 13.56 -13.82 6.79
CA ILE A 237 13.65 -12.71 7.76
C ILE A 237 14.21 -13.19 9.10
N LEU A 238 13.89 -14.41 9.52
CA LEU A 238 14.40 -14.98 10.77
C LEU A 238 15.94 -15.04 10.75
N PHE A 239 16.52 -15.56 9.66
CA PHE A 239 17.96 -15.77 9.55
C PHE A 239 18.73 -14.55 9.05
N PHE A 240 18.19 -13.79 8.11
CA PHE A 240 18.89 -12.70 7.43
C PHE A 240 18.34 -11.31 7.76
N GLY A 241 17.16 -11.19 8.33
CA GLY A 241 16.59 -9.91 8.73
C GLY A 241 17.30 -9.31 9.93
N GLN A 242 17.62 -8.02 9.87
CA GLN A 242 18.21 -7.28 10.99
C GLN A 242 17.13 -6.50 11.74
N GLU A 243 17.29 -6.37 13.08
CA GLU A 243 16.40 -5.54 13.89
C GLU A 243 16.88 -4.07 13.83
N THR A 244 16.00 -3.18 13.40
CA THR A 244 16.34 -1.76 13.21
C THR A 244 16.12 -0.91 14.45
N TYR A 245 15.24 -1.34 15.35
CA TYR A 245 14.88 -0.60 16.55
C TYR A 245 16.09 -0.32 17.47
N LYS A 246 16.98 -1.31 17.65
CA LYS A 246 18.21 -1.16 18.44
C LYS A 246 19.23 -0.21 17.80
N MET A 247 19.30 -0.15 16.47
CA MET A 247 20.20 0.76 15.75
C MET A 247 19.84 2.22 16.02
N LYS A 248 18.55 2.56 16.05
CA LYS A 248 18.07 3.92 16.34
C LYS A 248 18.43 4.39 17.75
N LEU A 249 18.36 3.51 18.74
CA LEU A 249 18.77 3.80 20.13
C LEU A 249 20.29 3.98 20.26
N SER A 250 21.08 3.21 19.51
CA SER A 250 22.55 3.30 19.49
C SER A 250 23.01 4.60 18.81
N HIS A 251 22.39 4.99 17.71
CA HIS A 251 22.70 6.24 17.00
C HIS A 251 22.38 7.47 17.85
N LYS A 252 21.24 7.45 18.55
CA LYS A 252 20.84 8.54 19.47
C LYS A 252 21.79 8.70 20.67
N LYS A 253 22.54 7.64 21.05
CA LYS A 253 23.55 7.67 22.11
C LYS A 253 24.94 8.13 21.65
N HIS A 254 25.21 8.13 20.34
CA HIS A 254 26.55 8.41 19.79
C HIS A 254 26.66 9.73 19.02
N VAL A 255 25.56 10.45 18.81
CA VAL A 255 25.61 11.81 18.27
C VAL A 255 25.79 12.75 19.46
N PRO A 256 26.94 13.40 19.62
CA PRO A 256 27.08 14.52 20.57
C PRO A 256 26.06 15.59 20.14
N PRO A 257 25.49 16.36 21.08
CA PRO A 257 24.62 17.48 20.73
C PRO A 257 25.44 18.40 19.81
N SER A 258 25.05 18.43 18.55
CA SER A 258 25.56 19.45 17.62
C SER A 258 24.79 20.71 17.94
N ASP A 259 25.53 21.78 18.18
CA ASP A 259 25.02 23.11 18.54
C ASP A 259 24.13 23.74 17.44
N GLU A 260 23.86 23.01 16.34
CA GLU A 260 23.03 23.44 15.22
C GLU A 260 21.54 22.98 15.30
N GLU A 261 21.15 22.14 16.27
CA GLU A 261 19.72 21.77 16.47
C GLU A 261 18.94 22.80 17.33
N GLY A 262 19.59 23.88 17.74
CA GLY A 262 19.06 24.87 18.67
C GLY A 262 18.10 25.92 18.06
N GLU A 263 18.06 26.13 16.75
CA GLU A 263 17.36 27.31 16.21
C GLU A 263 15.94 27.05 15.66
N GLU A 264 15.50 25.80 15.50
CA GLU A 264 14.13 25.52 15.02
C GLU A 264 13.12 25.08 16.12
N GLU A 265 13.58 24.79 17.36
CA GLU A 265 12.69 24.40 18.48
C GLU A 265 12.43 25.52 19.51
N ASP A 266 13.15 26.63 19.46
CA ASP A 266 13.16 27.62 20.56
C ASP A 266 12.05 28.68 20.48
N ILE A 267 11.22 28.72 19.43
CA ILE A 267 10.18 29.76 19.35
C ILE A 267 8.94 29.41 20.20
N ASP A 268 8.74 28.13 20.57
CA ASP A 268 7.56 27.70 21.34
C ASP A 268 7.87 27.24 22.78
N GLU A 269 9.16 27.19 23.22
CA GLU A 269 9.50 26.72 24.58
C GLU A 269 9.59 27.85 25.63
N GLU A 270 9.82 29.10 25.27
CA GLU A 270 9.98 30.21 26.24
C GLU A 270 8.65 30.61 26.96
N GLU A 271 7.47 30.25 26.45
CA GLU A 271 6.20 30.54 27.14
C GLU A 271 5.75 29.45 28.14
N GLU A 272 6.40 28.28 28.22
CA GLU A 272 5.96 27.14 29.05
C GLU A 272 6.81 26.84 30.30
N GLU A 273 7.96 27.47 30.53
CA GLU A 273 8.75 27.22 31.74
C GLU A 273 8.10 27.67 33.08
N GLY A 274 6.96 28.33 32.99
CA GLY A 274 6.20 28.79 34.17
C GLY A 274 5.23 27.81 34.82
N ARG A 275 4.97 26.63 34.21
CA ARG A 275 4.01 25.68 34.77
C ARG A 275 4.48 24.24 34.66
N GLY A 276 5.02 23.70 35.75
CA GLY A 276 5.37 22.29 35.91
C GLY A 276 4.24 21.35 35.50
N ARG A 277 4.26 20.82 34.27
CA ARG A 277 3.30 19.84 33.78
C ARG A 277 3.97 18.72 33.03
N SER A 278 3.77 17.53 33.55
CA SER A 278 4.07 16.19 33.03
C SER A 278 4.01 16.08 31.50
N ASN A 279 5.14 15.82 30.87
CA ASN A 279 5.32 15.46 29.46
C ASN A 279 4.71 14.06 29.18
N SER A 280 3.38 13.90 29.23
CA SER A 280 2.76 12.63 28.92
C SER A 280 2.69 12.43 27.40
N PRO A 281 3.06 11.23 26.86
CA PRO A 281 2.99 10.92 25.43
C PRO A 281 1.60 11.19 24.80
N SER A 282 0.55 11.17 25.63
CA SER A 282 -0.82 11.48 25.25
C SER A 282 -1.03 12.95 24.87
N ARG A 283 -0.25 13.86 25.43
CA ARG A 283 -0.37 15.31 25.19
C ARG A 283 0.35 15.72 23.90
N LYS A 284 1.55 15.19 23.66
CA LYS A 284 2.26 15.38 22.39
C LYS A 284 1.43 14.84 21.21
N PHE A 285 0.77 13.69 21.40
CA PHE A 285 -0.14 13.13 20.39
C PHE A 285 -1.39 14.01 20.16
N LYS A 286 -2.00 14.56 21.21
CA LYS A 286 -3.15 15.48 21.05
C LYS A 286 -2.76 16.78 20.36
N HIS A 287 -1.58 17.32 20.64
CA HIS A 287 -1.05 18.52 19.96
C HIS A 287 -0.76 18.24 18.48
N ALA A 288 -0.07 17.15 18.18
CA ALA A 288 0.18 16.70 16.81
C ALA A 288 -1.13 16.48 16.04
N MET A 289 -2.13 15.85 16.66
CA MET A 289 -3.43 15.64 16.04
C MET A 289 -4.19 16.96 15.80
N ARG A 290 -4.05 17.94 16.69
CA ARG A 290 -4.66 19.27 16.51
C ARG A 290 -4.01 20.05 15.38
N ALA A 291 -2.68 19.97 15.25
CA ALA A 291 -1.93 20.57 14.14
C ALA A 291 -2.27 19.94 12.77
N LEU A 292 -2.63 18.64 12.76
CA LEU A 292 -3.04 17.90 11.57
C LEU A 292 -4.50 18.16 11.15
N MET A 293 -5.37 18.69 12.03
CA MET A 293 -6.79 18.87 11.74
C MET A 293 -7.09 20.18 11.01
N THR A 294 -6.38 20.43 9.92
CA THR A 294 -6.71 21.50 8.98
C THR A 294 -7.86 21.08 8.04
N ARG A 295 -8.65 22.04 7.54
CA ARG A 295 -9.73 21.77 6.59
C ARG A 295 -9.24 20.96 5.38
N GLN A 296 -8.06 21.27 4.88
CA GLN A 296 -7.47 20.60 3.71
C GLN A 296 -7.11 19.14 4.02
N ILE A 297 -6.50 18.88 5.17
CA ILE A 297 -6.16 17.51 5.61
C ILE A 297 -7.44 16.71 5.86
N ALA A 298 -8.47 17.30 6.47
CA ALA A 298 -9.76 16.64 6.65
C ALA A 298 -10.41 16.26 5.31
N LEU A 299 -10.36 17.13 4.31
CA LEU A 299 -10.82 16.82 2.94
C LEU A 299 -9.99 15.71 2.28
N LEU A 300 -8.67 15.70 2.47
CA LEU A 300 -7.81 14.62 1.98
C LEU A 300 -8.14 13.28 2.66
N LEU A 301 -8.36 13.27 3.97
CA LEU A 301 -8.78 12.07 4.71
C LEU A 301 -10.13 11.53 4.22
N LEU A 302 -11.09 12.43 3.98
CA LEU A 302 -12.38 12.07 3.40
C LEU A 302 -12.20 11.43 2.01
N ASN A 303 -11.42 12.07 1.14
CA ASN A 303 -11.14 11.54 -0.20
C ASN A 303 -10.40 10.19 -0.12
N TYR A 304 -9.50 10.02 0.85
CA TYR A 304 -8.80 8.76 1.08
C TYR A 304 -9.75 7.63 1.52
N PHE A 305 -10.69 7.94 2.41
CA PHE A 305 -11.73 7.00 2.83
C PHE A 305 -12.65 6.63 1.66
N VAL A 306 -13.18 7.63 0.92
CA VAL A 306 -14.07 7.41 -0.23
C VAL A 306 -13.38 6.57 -1.29
N LEU A 307 -12.12 6.88 -1.60
CA LEU A 307 -11.32 6.12 -2.56
C LEU A 307 -11.10 4.67 -2.10
N ALA A 308 -10.68 4.46 -0.84
CA ALA A 308 -10.43 3.13 -0.30
C ALA A 308 -11.71 2.27 -0.32
N PHE A 309 -12.84 2.86 0.04
CA PHE A 309 -14.14 2.22 0.01
C PHE A 309 -14.53 1.82 -1.43
N GLN A 310 -14.52 2.76 -2.40
CA GLN A 310 -14.95 2.46 -3.77
C GLN A 310 -14.05 1.45 -4.49
N VAL A 311 -12.72 1.49 -4.25
CA VAL A 311 -11.77 0.56 -4.89
C VAL A 311 -11.98 -0.86 -4.39
N ILE A 312 -12.19 -1.04 -3.09
CA ILE A 312 -12.44 -2.37 -2.55
C ILE A 312 -13.83 -2.89 -2.92
N CYS A 313 -14.86 -2.02 -2.95
CA CYS A 313 -16.18 -2.35 -3.48
C CYS A 313 -16.07 -2.83 -4.92
N LEU A 314 -15.35 -2.10 -5.77
CA LEU A 314 -15.13 -2.46 -7.18
C LEU A 314 -14.41 -3.81 -7.31
N GLN A 315 -13.45 -4.10 -6.43
CA GLN A 315 -12.74 -5.39 -6.41
C GLN A 315 -13.67 -6.54 -6.08
N SER A 316 -14.45 -6.43 -5.01
CA SER A 316 -15.39 -7.48 -4.58
C SER A 316 -16.55 -7.63 -5.55
N LEU A 317 -17.08 -6.53 -6.08
CA LEU A 317 -18.14 -6.57 -7.10
C LEU A 317 -17.66 -7.18 -8.40
N LEU A 318 -16.44 -6.94 -8.83
CA LEU A 318 -15.89 -7.53 -10.06
C LEU A 318 -15.82 -9.06 -9.94
N THR A 319 -15.34 -9.60 -8.83
CA THR A 319 -15.25 -11.05 -8.62
C THR A 319 -16.63 -11.68 -8.53
N LEU A 320 -17.56 -11.07 -7.80
CA LEU A 320 -18.93 -11.54 -7.66
C LEU A 320 -19.71 -11.45 -8.97
N PHE A 321 -19.57 -10.36 -9.72
CA PHE A 321 -20.18 -10.17 -11.03
C PHE A 321 -19.69 -11.18 -12.06
N CYS A 322 -18.40 -11.47 -12.10
CA CYS A 322 -17.84 -12.49 -12.98
C CYS A 322 -18.37 -13.89 -12.62
N TYR A 323 -18.53 -14.19 -11.33
CA TYR A 323 -19.04 -15.46 -10.84
C TYR A 323 -20.54 -15.65 -11.13
N THR A 324 -21.36 -14.62 -10.85
CA THR A 324 -22.84 -14.69 -10.94
C THR A 324 -23.30 -15.15 -12.33
N PRO A 325 -24.29 -16.06 -12.43
CA PRO A 325 -24.81 -16.52 -13.72
C PRO A 325 -25.32 -15.39 -14.60
N VAL A 326 -25.23 -15.58 -15.95
CA VAL A 326 -25.59 -14.56 -16.95
C VAL A 326 -27.04 -14.10 -16.80
N LEU A 327 -27.94 -15.03 -16.59
CA LEU A 327 -29.39 -14.76 -16.49
C LEU A 327 -29.78 -13.98 -15.24
N ILE A 328 -28.97 -14.08 -14.20
CA ILE A 328 -29.18 -13.38 -12.90
C ILE A 328 -28.53 -12.00 -12.89
N GLY A 329 -27.65 -11.70 -13.84
CA GLY A 329 -27.04 -10.35 -13.93
C GLY A 329 -25.52 -10.34 -13.90
N GLY A 330 -24.86 -11.50 -13.94
CA GLY A 330 -23.42 -11.66 -13.99
C GLY A 330 -22.86 -12.10 -15.33
N LEU A 331 -21.71 -12.77 -15.33
CA LEU A 331 -21.03 -13.29 -16.53
C LEU A 331 -20.92 -14.82 -16.57
N GLY A 332 -21.14 -15.54 -15.47
CA GLY A 332 -21.04 -17.00 -15.40
C GLY A 332 -19.63 -17.54 -15.69
N PHE A 333 -18.60 -16.83 -15.24
CA PHE A 333 -17.21 -17.20 -15.46
C PHE A 333 -16.77 -18.31 -14.50
N THR A 334 -15.89 -19.18 -15.00
CA THR A 334 -15.21 -20.17 -14.17
C THR A 334 -14.15 -19.52 -13.28
N VAL A 335 -13.75 -20.20 -12.20
CA VAL A 335 -12.67 -19.73 -11.30
C VAL A 335 -11.41 -19.35 -12.09
N SER A 336 -11.07 -20.13 -13.14
CA SER A 336 -9.94 -19.85 -14.02
C SER A 336 -10.09 -18.55 -14.80
N ASP A 337 -11.30 -18.30 -15.34
CA ASP A 337 -11.55 -17.09 -16.12
C ASP A 337 -11.47 -15.84 -15.23
N ILE A 338 -11.99 -15.94 -14.00
CA ILE A 338 -11.85 -14.89 -12.97
C ILE A 338 -10.37 -14.67 -12.62
N GLY A 339 -9.61 -15.76 -12.41
CA GLY A 339 -8.16 -15.68 -12.16
C GLY A 339 -7.41 -14.96 -13.28
N LYS A 340 -7.71 -15.30 -14.56
CA LYS A 340 -7.12 -14.63 -15.73
C LYS A 340 -7.46 -13.14 -15.77
N ALA A 341 -8.75 -12.78 -15.57
CA ALA A 341 -9.20 -11.39 -15.58
C ALA A 341 -8.50 -10.54 -14.51
N LEU A 342 -8.41 -11.06 -13.28
CA LEU A 342 -7.75 -10.36 -12.17
C LEU A 342 -6.23 -10.25 -12.38
N SER A 343 -5.58 -11.27 -12.92
CA SER A 343 -4.15 -11.25 -13.21
C SER A 343 -3.82 -10.30 -14.35
N PHE A 344 -4.65 -10.29 -15.40
CA PHE A 344 -4.53 -9.31 -16.47
C PHE A 344 -4.69 -7.89 -15.96
N LEU A 345 -5.69 -7.63 -15.11
CA LEU A 345 -5.87 -6.36 -14.44
C LEU A 345 -4.62 -5.96 -13.64
N GLY A 346 -4.08 -6.86 -12.80
CA GLY A 346 -2.88 -6.60 -12.00
C GLY A 346 -1.66 -6.28 -12.86
N PHE A 347 -1.46 -7.02 -13.95
CA PHE A 347 -0.37 -6.78 -14.90
C PHE A 347 -0.48 -5.41 -15.57
N CYS A 348 -1.66 -5.06 -16.09
CA CYS A 348 -1.91 -3.75 -16.69
C CYS A 348 -1.76 -2.61 -15.67
N SER A 349 -2.22 -2.78 -14.43
CA SER A 349 -2.06 -1.79 -13.35
C SER A 349 -0.59 -1.57 -13.00
N MET A 350 0.22 -2.63 -12.98
CA MET A 350 1.67 -2.53 -12.77
C MET A 350 2.34 -1.72 -13.89
N LEU A 351 2.06 -2.04 -15.15
CA LEU A 351 2.60 -1.29 -16.31
C LEU A 351 2.16 0.18 -16.27
N ASN A 352 0.89 0.44 -15.97
CA ASN A 352 0.34 1.77 -15.84
C ASN A 352 1.06 2.60 -14.78
N GLN A 353 1.31 2.00 -13.61
CA GLN A 353 2.00 2.66 -12.50
C GLN A 353 3.45 3.03 -12.85
N PHE A 354 4.16 2.18 -13.61
CA PHE A 354 5.56 2.42 -13.96
C PHE A 354 5.76 3.37 -15.15
N PHE A 355 4.97 3.20 -16.19
CA PHE A 355 5.23 3.87 -17.47
C PHE A 355 4.30 5.05 -17.73
N ILE A 356 3.03 4.93 -17.34
CA ILE A 356 2.00 5.91 -17.68
C ILE A 356 1.91 6.98 -16.59
N PHE A 357 1.84 6.58 -15.33
CA PHE A 357 1.68 7.50 -14.21
C PHE A 357 2.73 8.64 -14.19
N PRO A 358 4.05 8.37 -14.25
CA PRO A 358 5.04 9.44 -14.18
C PRO A 358 4.97 10.44 -15.34
N LYS A 359 4.58 9.95 -16.53
CA LYS A 359 4.41 10.82 -17.71
C LYS A 359 3.19 11.71 -17.57
N LEU A 360 2.05 11.12 -17.17
CA LEU A 360 0.80 11.87 -16.98
C LEU A 360 0.90 12.86 -15.83
N GLN A 361 1.53 12.47 -14.72
CA GLN A 361 1.73 13.35 -13.57
C GLN A 361 2.56 14.59 -13.94
N ARG A 362 3.63 14.42 -14.74
CA ARG A 362 4.44 15.55 -15.21
C ARG A 362 3.67 16.46 -16.17
N ALA A 363 2.83 15.87 -17.03
CA ALA A 363 2.08 16.63 -18.03
C ALA A 363 0.88 17.39 -17.44
N LEU A 364 0.11 16.75 -16.56
CA LEU A 364 -1.16 17.28 -16.04
C LEU A 364 -1.04 17.89 -14.62
N GLY A 365 0.00 17.52 -13.88
CA GLY A 365 0.09 17.80 -12.44
C GLY A 365 -0.73 16.81 -11.61
N THR A 366 -0.42 16.71 -10.31
CA THR A 366 -0.98 15.67 -9.42
C THR A 366 -2.49 15.85 -9.21
N LEU A 367 -2.95 17.08 -8.95
CA LEU A 367 -4.36 17.35 -8.65
C LEU A 367 -5.27 17.15 -9.88
N ARG A 368 -4.83 17.61 -11.07
CA ARG A 368 -5.63 17.43 -12.29
C ARG A 368 -5.70 15.96 -12.69
N LEU A 369 -4.58 15.21 -12.55
CA LEU A 369 -4.56 13.77 -12.80
C LEU A 369 -5.50 13.05 -11.82
N TYR A 370 -5.49 13.41 -10.53
CA TYR A 370 -6.40 12.88 -9.53
C TYR A 370 -7.86 13.06 -9.94
N ARG A 371 -8.27 14.29 -10.31
CA ARG A 371 -9.64 14.62 -10.72
C ARG A 371 -10.05 13.87 -12.00
N SER A 372 -9.19 13.80 -13.00
CA SER A 372 -9.48 13.10 -14.25
C SER A 372 -9.65 11.59 -14.04
N ALA A 373 -8.80 10.99 -13.22
CA ALA A 373 -8.91 9.56 -12.90
C ALA A 373 -10.14 9.24 -12.04
N MET A 374 -10.53 10.15 -11.10
CA MET A 374 -11.77 9.99 -10.33
C MET A 374 -13.02 10.02 -11.21
N LEU A 375 -13.06 10.82 -12.29
CA LEU A 375 -14.17 10.88 -13.25
C LEU A 375 -14.38 9.55 -14.01
N VAL A 376 -13.38 8.68 -14.06
CA VAL A 376 -13.49 7.40 -14.76
C VAL A 376 -14.26 6.36 -13.94
N TYR A 377 -14.27 6.43 -12.59
CA TYR A 377 -14.98 5.42 -11.78
C TYR A 377 -16.48 5.31 -12.05
N PRO A 378 -17.26 6.41 -12.17
CA PRO A 378 -18.67 6.31 -12.55
C PRO A 378 -18.88 5.56 -13.88
N ILE A 379 -17.97 5.79 -14.85
CA ILE A 379 -18.02 5.13 -16.17
C ILE A 379 -17.74 3.63 -16.02
N VAL A 380 -16.74 3.26 -15.20
CA VAL A 380 -16.44 1.85 -14.91
C VAL A 380 -17.66 1.13 -14.34
N PHE A 381 -18.35 1.73 -13.34
CA PHE A 381 -19.55 1.14 -12.77
C PHE A 381 -20.72 1.07 -13.76
N ALA A 382 -20.86 2.03 -14.65
CA ALA A 382 -21.89 2.03 -15.70
C ALA A 382 -21.66 0.93 -16.77
N LEU A 383 -20.43 0.46 -16.95
CA LEU A 383 -20.10 -0.60 -17.91
C LEU A 383 -20.47 -2.01 -17.43
N PHE A 384 -20.64 -2.26 -16.12
CA PHE A 384 -21.03 -3.59 -15.63
C PHE A 384 -22.37 -4.07 -16.21
N PRO A 385 -23.47 -3.27 -16.17
CA PRO A 385 -24.71 -3.65 -16.83
C PRO A 385 -24.57 -3.86 -18.34
N VAL A 386 -23.69 -3.10 -19.00
CA VAL A 386 -23.42 -3.25 -20.44
C VAL A 386 -22.74 -4.60 -20.71
N CYS A 387 -21.74 -4.99 -19.90
CA CYS A 387 -21.09 -6.30 -20.02
C CYS A 387 -22.11 -7.45 -19.87
N ASN A 388 -23.05 -7.36 -18.92
CA ASN A 388 -24.11 -8.36 -18.76
C ASN A 388 -25.10 -8.36 -19.95
N ALA A 389 -25.44 -7.18 -20.49
CA ALA A 389 -26.33 -7.09 -21.67
C ALA A 389 -25.68 -7.77 -22.87
N VAL A 390 -24.39 -7.58 -23.13
CA VAL A 390 -23.66 -8.27 -24.19
C VAL A 390 -23.61 -9.78 -23.93
N ALA A 391 -23.36 -10.19 -22.68
CA ALA A 391 -23.41 -11.62 -22.33
C ALA A 391 -24.78 -12.23 -22.61
N ARG A 392 -25.87 -11.60 -22.18
CA ARG A 392 -27.26 -12.07 -22.41
C ARG A 392 -27.62 -12.15 -23.88
N ALA A 393 -27.18 -11.24 -24.72
CA ALA A 393 -27.46 -11.21 -26.14
C ALA A 393 -26.92 -12.44 -26.92
N HIS A 394 -25.84 -13.06 -26.37
CA HIS A 394 -25.19 -14.21 -27.02
C HIS A 394 -25.26 -15.49 -26.18
N TYR A 395 -25.98 -15.47 -25.06
CA TYR A 395 -26.14 -16.62 -24.18
C TYR A 395 -27.41 -17.43 -24.55
N THR A 396 -27.24 -18.69 -24.92
CA THR A 396 -28.33 -19.64 -25.17
C THR A 396 -28.32 -20.73 -24.09
N PRO A 397 -29.39 -20.89 -23.29
CA PRO A 397 -29.50 -21.99 -22.33
C PRO A 397 -29.96 -23.30 -23.03
N PRO A 398 -29.44 -24.51 -22.69
CA PRO A 398 -28.31 -24.71 -21.78
C PRO A 398 -27.00 -24.13 -22.36
N PRO A 399 -26.02 -23.73 -21.53
CA PRO A 399 -24.79 -23.10 -22.03
C PRO A 399 -24.12 -24.05 -23.03
N PRO A 400 -23.79 -23.58 -24.26
CA PRO A 400 -23.12 -24.40 -25.25
C PRO A 400 -21.79 -24.90 -24.69
N GLU A 401 -21.40 -26.14 -24.97
CA GLU A 401 -20.16 -26.75 -24.50
C GLU A 401 -18.91 -25.85 -24.77
N ASN A 402 -18.94 -25.08 -25.85
CA ASN A 402 -17.84 -24.19 -26.27
C ASN A 402 -17.85 -22.80 -25.63
N ASN A 403 -18.82 -22.45 -24.76
CA ASN A 403 -18.91 -21.14 -24.13
C ASN A 403 -18.71 -19.96 -25.11
N GLU A 404 -19.28 -20.02 -26.32
CA GLU A 404 -19.05 -19.06 -27.41
C GLU A 404 -19.38 -17.61 -27.03
N TYR A 405 -20.37 -17.40 -26.14
CA TYR A 405 -20.73 -16.07 -25.67
C TYR A 405 -19.55 -15.36 -25.02
N LYS A 406 -18.59 -16.07 -24.39
CA LYS A 406 -17.39 -15.49 -23.75
C LYS A 406 -16.53 -14.72 -24.74
N ARG A 407 -16.50 -15.13 -26.02
CA ARG A 407 -15.76 -14.42 -27.08
C ARG A 407 -16.23 -12.97 -27.23
N TYR A 408 -17.50 -12.71 -27.04
CA TYR A 408 -18.07 -11.35 -27.13
C TYR A 408 -17.96 -10.59 -25.81
N VAL A 409 -17.93 -11.29 -24.68
CA VAL A 409 -17.81 -10.70 -23.34
C VAL A 409 -16.40 -10.21 -23.05
N TRP A 410 -15.35 -10.96 -23.45
CA TRP A 410 -13.96 -10.60 -23.17
C TRP A 410 -13.54 -9.20 -23.66
N PRO A 411 -13.91 -8.72 -24.87
CA PRO A 411 -13.58 -7.36 -25.30
C PRO A 411 -14.25 -6.28 -24.44
N THR A 412 -15.54 -6.46 -24.08
CA THR A 412 -16.26 -5.48 -23.25
C THR A 412 -15.74 -5.46 -21.83
N LEU A 413 -15.44 -6.63 -21.26
CA LEU A 413 -14.76 -6.74 -19.96
C LEU A 413 -13.35 -6.15 -20.02
N GLY A 414 -12.62 -6.39 -21.11
CA GLY A 414 -11.29 -5.80 -21.34
C GLY A 414 -11.32 -4.28 -21.34
N THR A 415 -12.34 -3.67 -21.96
CA THR A 415 -12.57 -2.21 -21.92
C THR A 415 -12.83 -1.72 -20.50
N LEU A 416 -13.70 -2.41 -19.74
CA LEU A 416 -13.96 -2.11 -18.34
C LEU A 416 -12.68 -2.17 -17.51
N LEU A 417 -11.89 -3.25 -17.65
CA LEU A 417 -10.62 -3.43 -16.93
C LEU A 417 -9.60 -2.38 -17.33
N GLY A 418 -9.51 -2.00 -18.62
CA GLY A 418 -8.62 -0.94 -19.10
C GLY A 418 -8.95 0.42 -18.49
N LEU A 419 -10.23 0.78 -18.43
CA LEU A 419 -10.66 2.02 -17.75
C LEU A 419 -10.40 1.97 -16.25
N ARG A 420 -10.61 0.83 -15.62
CA ARG A 420 -10.26 0.64 -14.20
C ARG A 420 -8.77 0.84 -13.96
N VAL A 421 -7.90 0.29 -14.81
CA VAL A 421 -6.44 0.49 -14.72
C VAL A 421 -6.08 1.98 -14.76
N PHE A 422 -6.74 2.76 -15.64
CA PHE A 422 -6.54 4.21 -15.66
C PHE A 422 -7.04 4.89 -14.37
N ALA A 423 -8.22 4.48 -13.87
CA ALA A 423 -8.78 4.99 -12.63
C ALA A 423 -7.87 4.72 -11.41
N ASP A 424 -7.12 3.61 -11.39
CA ASP A 424 -6.21 3.26 -10.29
C ASP A 424 -5.03 4.25 -10.11
N LEU A 425 -4.77 5.16 -11.08
CA LEU A 425 -3.81 6.27 -10.95
C LEU A 425 -4.14 7.23 -9.81
N VAL A 426 -5.40 7.25 -9.37
CA VAL A 426 -5.89 8.02 -8.23
C VAL A 426 -5.09 7.72 -6.95
N TRP A 427 -4.72 6.46 -6.71
CA TRP A 427 -3.99 6.05 -5.51
C TRP A 427 -2.64 6.75 -5.35
N ALA A 428 -1.83 6.75 -6.42
CA ALA A 428 -0.52 7.37 -6.40
C ALA A 428 -0.63 8.90 -6.28
N SER A 429 -1.59 9.49 -7.00
CA SER A 429 -1.84 10.93 -6.94
C SER A 429 -2.25 11.37 -5.53
N LEU A 430 -3.18 10.64 -4.89
CA LEU A 430 -3.66 10.97 -3.56
C LEU A 430 -2.57 10.79 -2.49
N LEU A 431 -1.74 9.75 -2.60
CA LEU A 431 -0.61 9.54 -1.69
C LEU A 431 0.40 10.70 -1.75
N ILE A 432 0.70 11.21 -2.94
CA ILE A 432 1.57 12.37 -3.11
C ILE A 432 0.93 13.61 -2.46
N MET A 433 -0.37 13.85 -2.71
CA MET A 433 -1.08 14.98 -2.13
C MET A 433 -1.14 14.92 -0.59
N VAL A 434 -1.29 13.73 0.00
CA VAL A 434 -1.23 13.52 1.45
C VAL A 434 0.15 13.88 2.00
N ASN A 435 1.21 13.42 1.34
CA ASN A 435 2.57 13.72 1.76
C ASN A 435 2.90 15.22 1.63
N ASP A 436 2.42 15.86 0.57
CA ASP A 436 2.62 17.30 0.34
C ASP A 436 1.80 18.18 1.30
N ALA A 437 0.70 17.66 1.85
CA ALA A 437 -0.13 18.34 2.83
C ALA A 437 0.41 18.30 4.27
N SER A 438 1.49 17.54 4.52
CA SER A 438 2.09 17.49 5.85
C SER A 438 2.69 18.84 6.24
N PRO A 439 2.34 19.41 7.41
CA PRO A 439 2.87 20.69 7.87
C PRO A 439 4.39 20.64 8.14
N SER A 440 4.90 19.49 8.58
CA SER A 440 6.32 19.27 8.86
C SER A 440 6.72 17.82 8.58
N ARG A 441 8.02 17.56 8.45
CA ARG A 441 8.57 16.21 8.27
C ARG A 441 8.28 15.30 9.46
N SER A 442 8.32 15.82 10.66
CA SER A 442 8.05 15.07 11.91
C SER A 442 6.61 14.56 12.00
N LEU A 443 5.64 15.27 11.41
CA LEU A 443 4.22 14.91 11.41
C LEU A 443 3.82 14.00 10.24
N LEU A 444 4.70 13.76 9.26
CA LEU A 444 4.42 12.93 8.08
C LEU A 444 4.03 11.49 8.46
N GLY A 445 4.72 10.91 9.44
CA GLY A 445 4.40 9.57 9.95
C GLY A 445 3.01 9.50 10.59
N SER A 446 2.66 10.48 11.40
CA SER A 446 1.33 10.58 12.04
C SER A 446 0.22 10.77 11.01
N LEU A 447 0.43 11.63 10.00
CA LEU A 447 -0.52 11.84 8.92
C LEU A 447 -0.75 10.57 8.09
N ASN A 448 0.33 9.86 7.73
CA ASN A 448 0.24 8.57 7.04
C ASN A 448 -0.46 7.50 7.90
N GLY A 449 -0.29 7.52 9.21
CA GLY A 449 -1.01 6.64 10.14
C GLY A 449 -2.52 6.89 10.11
N VAL A 450 -2.94 8.15 10.19
CA VAL A 450 -4.37 8.52 10.15
C VAL A 450 -4.99 8.21 8.79
N THR A 451 -4.30 8.49 7.68
CA THR A 451 -4.78 8.13 6.34
C THR A 451 -4.91 6.62 6.16
N GLN A 452 -3.97 5.84 6.70
CA GLN A 452 -4.04 4.38 6.66
C GLN A 452 -5.21 3.83 7.48
N SER A 453 -5.54 4.47 8.62
CA SER A 453 -6.72 4.11 9.42
C SER A 453 -8.01 4.39 8.65
N ALA A 454 -8.13 5.55 8.00
CA ALA A 454 -9.26 5.88 7.14
C ALA A 454 -9.42 4.87 5.99
N ALA A 455 -8.32 4.49 5.34
CA ALA A 455 -8.33 3.46 4.29
C ALA A 455 -8.76 2.08 4.83
N SER A 456 -8.31 1.71 6.02
CA SER A 456 -8.65 0.40 6.62
C SER A 456 -10.13 0.32 6.97
N LEU A 457 -10.72 1.42 7.47
CA LEU A 457 -12.15 1.52 7.69
C LEU A 457 -12.94 1.35 6.39
N GLY A 458 -12.55 2.06 5.32
CA GLY A 458 -13.17 1.93 4.00
C GLY A 458 -13.08 0.49 3.46
N ARG A 459 -11.92 -0.14 3.58
CA ARG A 459 -11.72 -1.54 3.18
C ARG A 459 -12.50 -2.53 4.03
N GLY A 460 -12.74 -2.23 5.31
CA GLY A 460 -13.55 -3.07 6.19
C GLY A 460 -15.04 -3.02 5.89
N LEU A 461 -15.58 -1.84 5.55
CA LEU A 461 -16.99 -1.65 5.27
C LEU A 461 -17.37 -1.96 3.82
N GLY A 462 -16.44 -1.77 2.88
CA GLY A 462 -16.71 -1.84 1.44
C GLY A 462 -17.26 -3.18 0.96
N PRO A 463 -16.56 -4.31 1.15
CA PRO A 463 -17.02 -5.59 0.62
C PRO A 463 -18.41 -5.97 1.11
N MET A 464 -18.63 -5.93 2.43
CA MET A 464 -19.91 -6.29 3.02
C MET A 464 -21.05 -5.42 2.47
N SER A 465 -20.90 -4.10 2.39
CA SER A 465 -21.95 -3.20 1.91
C SER A 465 -22.22 -3.39 0.42
N ALA A 466 -21.17 -3.48 -0.40
CA ALA A 466 -21.31 -3.58 -1.86
C ALA A 466 -21.88 -4.93 -2.29
N THR A 467 -21.38 -6.04 -1.77
CA THR A 467 -21.84 -7.37 -2.15
C THR A 467 -23.23 -7.69 -1.57
N SER A 468 -23.54 -7.19 -0.36
CA SER A 468 -24.89 -7.30 0.18
C SER A 468 -25.91 -6.49 -0.64
N LEU A 469 -25.53 -5.27 -1.06
CA LEU A 469 -26.40 -4.47 -1.91
C LEU A 469 -26.56 -5.10 -3.32
N PHE A 470 -25.51 -5.76 -3.83
CA PHE A 470 -25.59 -6.51 -5.08
C PHE A 470 -26.58 -7.69 -4.95
N ALA A 471 -26.44 -8.49 -3.87
CA ALA A 471 -27.33 -9.61 -3.59
C ALA A 471 -28.80 -9.12 -3.42
N LEU A 472 -29.01 -8.07 -2.62
CA LEU A 472 -30.33 -7.44 -2.42
C LEU A 472 -30.93 -6.93 -3.75
N SER A 473 -30.09 -6.32 -4.59
CA SER A 473 -30.50 -5.79 -5.89
C SER A 473 -31.07 -6.89 -6.79
N ILE A 474 -30.46 -8.07 -6.76
CA ILE A 474 -30.87 -9.23 -7.56
C ILE A 474 -32.06 -9.94 -6.92
N ASP A 475 -32.00 -10.28 -5.64
CA ASP A 475 -33.01 -11.04 -4.89
C ASP A 475 -34.40 -10.37 -4.98
N TYR A 476 -34.44 -9.05 -4.81
CA TYR A 476 -35.69 -8.27 -4.91
C TYR A 476 -35.90 -7.60 -6.27
N ASN A 477 -35.08 -7.90 -7.28
CA ASN A 477 -35.13 -7.31 -8.63
C ASN A 477 -35.23 -5.78 -8.63
N LEU A 478 -34.54 -5.12 -7.71
CA LEU A 478 -34.59 -3.66 -7.53
C LEU A 478 -33.96 -2.95 -8.74
N LEU A 479 -34.74 -2.08 -9.40
CA LEU A 479 -34.36 -1.41 -10.65
C LEU A 479 -33.89 -2.40 -11.75
N GLY A 480 -34.58 -3.55 -11.84
CA GLY A 480 -34.18 -4.61 -12.78
C GLY A 480 -32.86 -5.28 -12.41
N GLY A 481 -32.56 -5.44 -11.11
CA GLY A 481 -31.32 -6.03 -10.60
C GLY A 481 -30.11 -5.09 -10.69
N LYS A 482 -30.32 -3.80 -10.95
CA LYS A 482 -29.23 -2.84 -11.25
C LYS A 482 -29.00 -1.79 -10.15
N LEU A 483 -29.73 -1.87 -9.01
CA LEU A 483 -29.64 -0.87 -7.93
C LEU A 483 -28.19 -0.63 -7.46
N ILE A 484 -27.40 -1.69 -7.33
CA ILE A 484 -26.00 -1.58 -6.90
C ILE A 484 -25.17 -0.65 -7.80
N TRP A 485 -25.35 -0.75 -9.12
CA TRP A 485 -24.59 0.05 -10.08
C TRP A 485 -24.93 1.55 -9.96
N TYR A 486 -26.22 1.87 -9.79
CA TYR A 486 -26.65 3.25 -9.54
C TYR A 486 -26.14 3.78 -8.21
N ALA A 487 -26.20 2.96 -7.15
CA ALA A 487 -25.66 3.34 -5.83
C ALA A 487 -24.15 3.62 -5.90
N MET A 488 -23.38 2.79 -6.61
CA MET A 488 -21.95 2.99 -6.77
C MET A 488 -21.62 4.20 -7.67
N ILE A 489 -22.42 4.48 -8.70
CA ILE A 489 -22.27 5.70 -9.51
C ILE A 489 -22.53 6.94 -8.64
N CYS A 490 -23.58 6.94 -7.82
CA CYS A 490 -23.85 8.03 -6.88
C CYS A 490 -22.69 8.21 -5.86
N TRP A 491 -22.19 7.09 -5.29
CA TRP A 491 -21.06 7.13 -4.37
C TRP A 491 -19.79 7.70 -5.00
N THR A 492 -19.46 7.25 -6.21
CA THR A 492 -18.29 7.78 -6.96
C THR A 492 -18.49 9.24 -7.34
N GLY A 493 -19.75 9.66 -7.61
CA GLY A 493 -20.12 11.06 -7.79
C GLY A 493 -19.77 11.93 -6.57
N VAL A 494 -20.02 11.44 -5.35
CA VAL A 494 -19.58 12.11 -4.11
C VAL A 494 -18.05 12.23 -4.08
N GLY A 495 -17.33 11.18 -4.47
CA GLY A 495 -15.86 11.19 -4.59
C GLY A 495 -15.36 12.22 -5.60
N VAL A 496 -16.01 12.30 -6.76
CA VAL A 496 -15.72 13.33 -7.76
C VAL A 496 -15.98 14.73 -7.19
N ALA A 497 -17.14 14.98 -6.62
CA ALA A 497 -17.50 16.27 -6.05
C ALA A 497 -16.52 16.70 -4.95
N SER A 498 -16.15 15.78 -4.04
CA SER A 498 -15.18 16.06 -2.97
C SER A 498 -13.78 16.35 -3.52
N SER A 499 -13.40 15.76 -4.67
CA SER A 499 -12.10 16.01 -5.31
C SER A 499 -11.95 17.46 -5.81
N TRP A 500 -13.05 18.13 -6.17
CA TRP A 500 -13.04 19.52 -6.60
C TRP A 500 -12.85 20.51 -5.45
N LEU A 501 -13.11 20.09 -4.21
CA LEU A 501 -12.85 20.89 -3.00
C LEU A 501 -11.37 20.87 -2.59
N LEU A 502 -10.58 19.94 -3.13
CA LEU A 502 -9.15 19.84 -2.86
C LEU A 502 -8.38 20.94 -3.59
N GLN A 503 -7.38 21.50 -2.92
CA GLN A 503 -6.46 22.49 -3.48
C GLN A 503 -5.05 21.88 -3.59
N GLU A 504 -4.27 22.37 -4.55
CA GLU A 504 -2.88 21.97 -4.69
C GLU A 504 -2.04 22.67 -3.61
N ILE A 505 -1.36 21.87 -2.81
CA ILE A 505 -0.47 22.36 -1.76
C ILE A 505 0.95 22.12 -2.23
N LYS A 506 1.76 23.18 -2.22
CA LYS A 506 3.22 23.06 -2.32
C LYS A 506 3.78 23.09 -0.92
N PRO A 507 4.48 22.05 -0.46
CA PRO A 507 5.02 22.01 0.89
C PRO A 507 6.15 23.03 1.04
N LYS A 508 6.00 24.00 1.94
CA LYS A 508 7.01 25.03 2.23
C LYS A 508 8.37 24.45 2.62
N TRP A 509 8.37 23.29 3.30
CA TRP A 509 9.61 22.61 3.68
C TRP A 509 10.38 22.00 2.49
N ARG A 510 9.75 21.80 1.32
CA ARG A 510 10.45 21.41 0.08
C ARG A 510 11.06 22.61 -0.65
N GLU A 511 10.48 23.79 -0.53
CA GLU A 511 11.01 25.01 -1.16
C GLU A 511 12.34 25.39 -0.53
N GLY A 512 12.46 25.44 0.79
CA GLY A 512 13.72 25.71 1.48
C GLY A 512 14.82 24.66 1.22
N THR A 513 14.45 23.40 0.99
CA THR A 513 15.43 22.36 0.61
C THR A 513 15.91 22.52 -0.83
N LYS A 514 15.07 23.07 -1.70
CA LYS A 514 15.42 23.33 -3.09
C LYS A 514 16.32 24.56 -3.21
N GLU A 515 16.00 25.62 -2.50
CA GLU A 515 16.83 26.84 -2.40
C GLU A 515 18.23 26.51 -1.85
N ARG A 516 18.35 25.77 -0.74
CA ARG A 516 19.65 25.29 -0.22
C ARG A 516 20.41 24.42 -1.23
N ARG A 517 19.73 23.61 -2.00
CA ARG A 517 20.38 22.77 -3.02
C ARG A 517 20.88 23.59 -4.19
N ASP A 518 20.10 24.58 -4.62
CA ASP A 518 20.48 25.48 -5.71
C ASP A 518 21.62 26.40 -5.24
N GLU A 519 21.63 26.86 -3.98
CA GLU A 519 22.75 27.59 -3.35
C GLU A 519 24.03 26.73 -3.28
N VAL A 520 23.94 25.47 -2.89
CA VAL A 520 25.08 24.54 -2.85
C VAL A 520 25.60 24.28 -4.27
N LEU A 521 24.72 24.08 -5.26
CA LEU A 521 25.14 23.89 -6.64
C LEU A 521 25.80 25.14 -7.24
N VAL A 522 25.33 26.32 -6.89
CA VAL A 522 25.94 27.59 -7.30
C VAL A 522 27.30 27.78 -6.61
N ALA A 523 27.41 27.43 -5.33
CA ALA A 523 28.67 27.48 -4.61
C ALA A 523 29.70 26.47 -5.15
N GLU A 524 29.26 25.23 -5.49
CA GLU A 524 30.11 24.22 -6.13
C GLU A 524 30.55 24.66 -7.55
N ALA A 525 29.67 25.27 -8.33
CA ALA A 525 30.02 25.80 -9.65
C ALA A 525 31.01 26.97 -9.56
N GLY A 526 30.81 27.89 -8.61
CA GLY A 526 31.77 28.98 -8.36
C GLY A 526 33.13 28.52 -7.90
N ALA A 527 33.19 27.47 -7.04
CA ALA A 527 34.44 26.89 -6.61
C ALA A 527 35.22 26.18 -7.74
N LEU A 528 34.49 25.58 -8.72
CA LEU A 528 35.10 24.98 -9.90
C LEU A 528 35.64 26.04 -10.88
N GLU A 529 34.96 27.17 -11.04
CA GLU A 529 35.45 28.30 -11.84
C GLU A 529 36.67 28.98 -11.21
N GLU A 530 36.75 29.04 -9.89
CA GLU A 530 37.96 29.54 -9.19
C GLU A 530 39.13 28.58 -9.31
N GLU A 531 38.93 27.25 -9.29
CA GLU A 531 39.99 26.26 -9.54
C GLU A 531 40.48 26.30 -11.01
N GLU A 532 39.61 26.50 -11.99
CA GLU A 532 40.04 26.66 -13.41
C GLU A 532 40.75 27.99 -13.66
N ALA A 533 40.49 29.06 -12.89
CA ALA A 533 41.16 30.36 -13.03
C ALA A 533 42.57 30.40 -12.41
N VAL A 534 42.95 29.41 -11.59
CA VAL A 534 44.26 29.30 -10.94
C VAL A 534 45.25 28.45 -11.74
N PHE A 535 44.80 27.75 -12.78
CA PHE A 535 45.63 27.02 -13.76
C PHE A 535 45.81 27.84 -15.03
#